data_306063fb985c866019c90293f2dcf7fa
#
_entry.id   306063fb985c866019c90293f2dcf7fa
#
_cell.length_a   1.000
_cell.length_b   1.000
_cell.length_c   1.000
_cell.angle_alpha   90.00
_cell.angle_beta   90.00
_cell.angle_gamma   90.00
#
_symmetry.space_group_name_H-M   'P 1'
#
loop_
_entity.id
_entity.type
_entity.pdbx_description
1 polymer ?
#
loop_
_entity_poly.entity_id
_entity_poly.type
_entity_poly.pdbx_seq_one_letter_code
_entity_poly.pdbx_strand_id
1 'polypeptide(L)'
;MDIDMSATRQQMLETAEHLNQQMTDGIPFTWETLEQALTSVTEQDDKGIHGWICYFAAFYQLTTGNQEGCLHYLDESVRCLLGTDQEHHVARVYNMIGIVAHMQNNLSLAMEQYDKALDYTEKYDDKMVHSIVLSNMSDAYYLIGAYERAVQCHAECIREFEQADDNSTYSRINFRKMLAEYGCCLLHLHMDDEAEKEVGGQRS
;
A
#
# COMPACT_ATOMS: atom_id res chain seq x y z
N MET A 1 -27.65 -27.82 18.70
CA MET A 1 -26.60 -28.16 17.70
C MET A 1 -25.76 -26.88 17.62
N ASP A 2 -24.79 -26.75 18.54
CA ASP A 2 -23.87 -25.63 18.53
C ASP A 2 -22.96 -25.85 17.32
N ILE A 3 -23.19 -25.09 16.24
CA ILE A 3 -22.23 -24.98 15.14
C ILE A 3 -20.93 -24.41 15.78
N ASP A 4 -19.85 -25.10 15.60
CA ASP A 4 -18.56 -24.64 16.12
C ASP A 4 -18.18 -23.33 15.43
N MET A 5 -18.61 -22.21 16.02
CA MET A 5 -18.40 -20.84 15.52
C MET A 5 -16.90 -20.55 15.34
N SER A 6 -16.06 -21.18 16.14
CA SER A 6 -14.61 -21.04 16.07
C SER A 6 -14.04 -21.69 14.80
N ALA A 7 -14.53 -22.91 14.45
CA ALA A 7 -14.10 -23.59 13.21
C ALA A 7 -14.58 -22.84 11.96
N THR A 8 -15.77 -22.25 11.99
CA THR A 8 -16.29 -21.44 10.88
C THR A 8 -15.45 -20.16 10.68
N ARG A 9 -15.13 -19.44 11.76
CA ARG A 9 -14.30 -18.24 11.70
C ARG A 9 -12.89 -18.57 11.19
N GLN A 10 -12.32 -19.68 11.60
CA GLN A 10 -11.01 -20.14 11.11
C GLN A 10 -11.02 -20.37 9.59
N GLN A 11 -12.08 -20.95 9.03
CA GLN A 11 -12.23 -21.14 7.58
C GLN A 11 -12.33 -19.81 6.83
N MET A 12 -13.05 -18.82 7.39
CA MET A 12 -13.13 -17.48 6.83
C MET A 12 -11.77 -16.79 6.80
N LEU A 13 -11.00 -16.90 7.89
CA LEU A 13 -9.65 -16.36 7.98
C LEU A 13 -8.71 -17.01 6.94
N GLU A 14 -8.75 -18.33 6.82
CA GLU A 14 -7.97 -19.08 5.82
C GLU A 14 -8.31 -18.62 4.38
N THR A 15 -9.55 -18.26 4.10
CA THR A 15 -9.94 -17.69 2.79
C THR A 15 -9.23 -16.36 2.54
N ALA A 16 -9.24 -15.45 3.49
CA ALA A 16 -8.58 -14.15 3.37
C ALA A 16 -7.04 -14.28 3.31
N GLU A 17 -6.47 -15.17 4.12
CA GLU A 17 -5.03 -15.48 4.11
C GLU A 17 -4.58 -16.08 2.77
N HIS A 18 -5.40 -16.95 2.16
CA HIS A 18 -5.13 -17.48 0.83
C HIS A 18 -5.08 -16.38 -0.23
N LEU A 19 -6.02 -15.43 -0.21
CA LEU A 19 -6.00 -14.26 -1.10
C LEU A 19 -4.75 -13.40 -0.86
N ASN A 20 -4.37 -13.18 0.40
CA ASN A 20 -3.15 -12.46 0.73
C ASN A 20 -1.89 -13.17 0.21
N GLN A 21 -1.83 -14.48 0.33
CA GLN A 21 -0.72 -15.27 -0.20
C GLN A 21 -0.64 -15.19 -1.73
N GLN A 22 -1.77 -15.29 -2.43
CA GLN A 22 -1.81 -15.11 -3.89
C GLN A 22 -1.26 -13.74 -4.31
N MET A 23 -1.68 -12.67 -3.61
CA MET A 23 -1.19 -11.32 -3.88
C MET A 23 0.33 -11.22 -3.65
N THR A 24 0.83 -11.78 -2.56
CA THR A 24 2.27 -11.79 -2.20
C THR A 24 3.11 -12.57 -3.20
N ASP A 25 2.58 -13.67 -3.74
CA ASP A 25 3.23 -14.50 -4.74
C ASP A 25 3.11 -13.93 -6.17
N GLY A 26 2.37 -12.82 -6.34
CA GLY A 26 2.11 -12.20 -7.64
C GLY A 26 1.17 -13.03 -8.51
N ILE A 27 0.33 -13.88 -7.92
CA ILE A 27 -0.66 -14.70 -8.63
C ILE A 27 -1.91 -13.84 -8.87
N PRO A 28 -2.35 -13.65 -10.14
CA PRO A 28 -3.52 -12.83 -10.43
C PRO A 28 -4.81 -13.40 -9.82
N PHE A 29 -5.64 -12.52 -9.27
CA PHE A 29 -7.01 -12.88 -8.88
C PHE A 29 -7.91 -13.01 -10.12
N THR A 30 -8.92 -13.88 -10.01
CA THR A 30 -10.09 -13.82 -10.90
C THR A 30 -11.25 -13.16 -10.14
N TRP A 31 -12.14 -12.48 -10.85
CA TRP A 31 -13.32 -11.91 -10.20
C TRP A 31 -14.19 -13.00 -9.57
N GLU A 32 -14.31 -14.14 -10.23
CA GLU A 32 -15.06 -15.28 -9.70
C GLU A 32 -14.56 -15.75 -8.33
N THR A 33 -13.23 -15.82 -8.13
CA THR A 33 -12.64 -16.19 -6.84
C THR A 33 -12.98 -15.16 -5.75
N LEU A 34 -12.89 -13.87 -6.08
CA LEU A 34 -13.20 -12.78 -5.15
C LEU A 34 -14.70 -12.72 -4.84
N GLU A 35 -15.56 -12.90 -5.81
CA GLU A 35 -17.02 -12.93 -5.62
C GLU A 35 -17.44 -14.12 -4.74
N GLN A 36 -16.83 -15.28 -4.92
CA GLN A 36 -17.03 -16.43 -4.03
C GLN A 36 -16.59 -16.12 -2.59
N ALA A 37 -15.43 -15.48 -2.40
CA ALA A 37 -14.93 -15.08 -1.08
C ALA A 37 -15.88 -14.06 -0.42
N LEU A 38 -16.29 -13.00 -1.12
CA LEU A 38 -17.23 -11.98 -0.63
C LEU A 38 -18.60 -12.55 -0.28
N THR A 39 -19.05 -13.58 -1.00
CA THR A 39 -20.34 -14.26 -0.75
C THR A 39 -20.22 -15.23 0.42
N SER A 40 -19.09 -15.90 0.60
CA SER A 40 -18.86 -16.88 1.67
C SER A 40 -18.54 -16.24 3.01
N VAL A 41 -18.05 -15.00 3.03
CA VAL A 41 -17.74 -14.22 4.25
C VAL A 41 -18.41 -12.86 4.15
N THR A 42 -19.62 -12.74 4.71
CA THR A 42 -20.35 -11.48 4.73
C THR A 42 -20.01 -10.63 5.97
N GLU A 43 -20.38 -9.35 5.95
CA GLU A 43 -20.23 -8.46 7.11
C GLU A 43 -20.93 -8.99 8.36
N GLN A 44 -22.03 -9.71 8.20
CA GLN A 44 -22.79 -10.32 9.31
C GLN A 44 -22.07 -11.54 9.90
N ASP A 45 -21.25 -12.23 9.12
CA ASP A 45 -20.50 -13.40 9.58
C ASP A 45 -19.26 -12.97 10.37
N ASP A 46 -18.41 -12.16 9.78
CA ASP A 46 -17.25 -11.53 10.43
C ASP A 46 -16.85 -10.23 9.71
N LYS A 47 -17.16 -9.12 10.36
CA LYS A 47 -16.95 -7.78 9.83
C LYS A 47 -15.49 -7.51 9.44
N GLY A 48 -14.54 -7.91 10.28
CA GLY A 48 -13.10 -7.67 10.06
C GLY A 48 -12.58 -8.46 8.87
N ILE A 49 -12.87 -9.75 8.81
CA ILE A 49 -12.43 -10.62 7.71
C ILE A 49 -13.10 -10.21 6.40
N HIS A 50 -14.39 -9.86 6.41
CA HIS A 50 -15.07 -9.30 5.24
C HIS A 50 -14.36 -8.03 4.72
N GLY A 51 -14.03 -7.10 5.62
CA GLY A 51 -13.30 -5.88 5.27
C GLY A 51 -11.93 -6.17 4.63
N TRP A 52 -11.24 -7.20 5.10
CA TRP A 52 -9.97 -7.62 4.51
C TRP A 52 -10.17 -8.22 3.10
N ILE A 53 -11.23 -9.01 2.88
CA ILE A 53 -11.56 -9.51 1.54
C ILE A 53 -11.94 -8.36 0.59
N CYS A 54 -12.65 -7.34 1.07
CA CYS A 54 -12.95 -6.14 0.28
C CYS A 54 -11.68 -5.43 -0.22
N TYR A 55 -10.60 -5.42 0.56
CA TYR A 55 -9.31 -4.88 0.10
C TYR A 55 -8.79 -5.61 -1.14
N PHE A 56 -8.88 -6.95 -1.22
CA PHE A 56 -8.46 -7.70 -2.41
C PHE A 56 -9.37 -7.44 -3.60
N ALA A 57 -10.68 -7.26 -3.36
CA ALA A 57 -11.61 -6.85 -4.42
C ALA A 57 -11.27 -5.46 -4.95
N ALA A 58 -10.91 -4.51 -4.07
CA ALA A 58 -10.44 -3.19 -4.47
C ALA A 58 -9.16 -3.27 -5.31
N PHE A 59 -8.20 -4.08 -4.91
CA PHE A 59 -6.96 -4.31 -5.66
C PHE A 59 -7.24 -4.84 -7.07
N TYR A 60 -8.15 -5.82 -7.18
CA TYR A 60 -8.57 -6.35 -8.50
C TYR A 60 -9.20 -5.25 -9.35
N GLN A 61 -10.13 -4.46 -8.80
CA GLN A 61 -10.78 -3.36 -9.53
C GLN A 61 -9.75 -2.32 -10.01
N LEU A 62 -8.75 -2.02 -9.19
CA LEU A 62 -7.66 -1.11 -9.57
C LEU A 62 -6.86 -1.66 -10.75
N THR A 63 -6.45 -2.93 -10.70
CA THR A 63 -5.64 -3.57 -11.75
C THR A 63 -6.40 -3.73 -13.07
N THR A 64 -7.72 -3.81 -13.02
CA THR A 64 -8.59 -3.87 -14.22
C THR A 64 -9.03 -2.48 -14.71
N GLY A 65 -8.57 -1.40 -14.06
CA GLY A 65 -8.83 -0.01 -14.45
C GLY A 65 -10.19 0.54 -13.97
N ASN A 66 -10.94 -0.19 -13.15
CA ASN A 66 -12.19 0.27 -12.58
C ASN A 66 -11.96 1.04 -11.27
N GLN A 67 -11.58 2.32 -11.38
CA GLN A 67 -11.29 3.17 -10.22
C GLN A 67 -12.51 3.39 -9.30
N GLU A 68 -13.72 3.49 -9.86
CA GLU A 68 -14.95 3.67 -9.07
C GLU A 68 -15.23 2.42 -8.21
N GLY A 69 -15.15 1.24 -8.81
CA GLY A 69 -15.29 -0.03 -8.07
C GLY A 69 -14.18 -0.21 -7.02
N CYS A 70 -12.96 0.23 -7.33
CA CYS A 70 -11.86 0.23 -6.36
C CYS A 70 -12.19 1.09 -5.14
N LEU A 71 -12.58 2.35 -5.32
CA LEU A 71 -12.92 3.26 -4.22
C LEU A 71 -14.11 2.76 -3.40
N HIS A 72 -15.12 2.16 -4.05
CA HIS A 72 -16.26 1.54 -3.35
C HIS A 72 -15.80 0.46 -2.38
N TYR A 73 -14.99 -0.49 -2.84
CA TYR A 73 -14.48 -1.58 -1.98
C TYR A 73 -13.48 -1.09 -0.93
N LEU A 74 -12.70 -0.03 -1.19
CA LEU A 74 -11.82 0.57 -0.19
C LEU A 74 -12.61 1.23 0.94
N ASP A 75 -13.69 1.97 0.62
CA ASP A 75 -14.56 2.57 1.63
C ASP A 75 -15.20 1.49 2.51
N GLU A 76 -15.73 0.43 1.90
CA GLU A 76 -16.27 -0.71 2.63
C GLU A 76 -15.22 -1.40 3.49
N SER A 77 -14.01 -1.59 2.97
CA SER A 77 -12.89 -2.19 3.69
C SER A 77 -12.53 -1.38 4.94
N VAL A 78 -12.33 -0.05 4.83
CA VAL A 78 -12.07 0.82 6.00
C VAL A 78 -13.18 0.69 7.03
N ARG A 79 -14.44 0.85 6.60
CA ARG A 79 -15.62 0.77 7.47
C ARG A 79 -15.71 -0.56 8.23
N CYS A 80 -15.35 -1.65 7.57
CA CYS A 80 -15.43 -2.99 8.15
C CYS A 80 -14.22 -3.35 9.02
N LEU A 81 -13.02 -2.89 8.71
CA LEU A 81 -11.81 -3.19 9.48
C LEU A 81 -11.73 -2.44 10.80
N LEU A 82 -12.18 -1.17 10.82
CA LEU A 82 -12.03 -0.32 11.99
C LEU A 82 -12.72 -0.90 13.24
N GLY A 83 -11.93 -0.96 14.34
CA GLY A 83 -12.37 -1.46 15.63
C GLY A 83 -12.48 -2.99 15.72
N THR A 84 -11.96 -3.73 14.76
CA THR A 84 -11.89 -5.20 14.78
C THR A 84 -10.46 -5.67 15.05
N ASP A 85 -10.28 -6.97 15.25
CA ASP A 85 -8.95 -7.59 15.36
C ASP A 85 -8.16 -7.60 14.04
N GLN A 86 -8.82 -7.29 12.91
CA GLN A 86 -8.22 -7.12 11.59
C GLN A 86 -7.85 -5.66 11.27
N GLU A 87 -7.96 -4.74 12.21
CA GLU A 87 -7.72 -3.31 12.01
C GLU A 87 -6.29 -2.99 11.50
N HIS A 88 -5.32 -3.85 11.78
CA HIS A 88 -3.94 -3.70 11.27
C HIS A 88 -3.85 -3.64 9.74
N HIS A 89 -4.83 -4.19 9.01
CA HIS A 89 -4.90 -4.10 7.56
C HIS A 89 -5.33 -2.71 7.03
N VAL A 90 -5.83 -1.82 7.89
CA VAL A 90 -6.27 -0.47 7.50
C VAL A 90 -5.14 0.35 6.87
N ALA A 91 -3.90 0.14 7.29
CA ALA A 91 -2.72 0.77 6.68
C ALA A 91 -2.65 0.51 5.16
N ARG A 92 -2.86 -0.73 4.74
CA ARG A 92 -2.87 -1.13 3.32
C ARG A 92 -4.00 -0.47 2.55
N VAL A 93 -5.16 -0.29 3.19
CA VAL A 93 -6.33 0.35 2.57
C VAL A 93 -6.07 1.83 2.34
N TYR A 94 -5.58 2.56 3.34
CA TYR A 94 -5.22 3.97 3.17
C TYR A 94 -4.10 4.18 2.15
N ASN A 95 -3.10 3.31 2.14
CA ASN A 95 -2.07 3.33 1.11
C ASN A 95 -2.67 3.20 -0.30
N MET A 96 -3.62 2.29 -0.51
CA MET A 96 -4.26 2.10 -1.81
C MET A 96 -5.15 3.30 -2.18
N ILE A 97 -5.87 3.92 -1.24
CA ILE A 97 -6.59 5.18 -1.47
C ILE A 97 -5.62 6.27 -1.91
N GLY A 98 -4.46 6.36 -1.27
CA GLY A 98 -3.37 7.27 -1.65
C GLY A 98 -2.89 7.03 -3.08
N ILE A 99 -2.68 5.78 -3.48
CA ILE A 99 -2.29 5.40 -4.84
C ILE A 99 -3.37 5.84 -5.86
N VAL A 100 -4.65 5.60 -5.58
CA VAL A 100 -5.74 6.03 -6.48
C VAL A 100 -5.78 7.56 -6.60
N ALA A 101 -5.64 8.29 -5.50
CA ALA A 101 -5.56 9.75 -5.50
C ALA A 101 -4.35 10.26 -6.30
N HIS A 102 -3.19 9.60 -6.16
CA HIS A 102 -1.98 9.88 -6.90
C HIS A 102 -2.20 9.68 -8.42
N MET A 103 -2.80 8.56 -8.82
CA MET A 103 -3.16 8.31 -10.23
C MET A 103 -4.10 9.35 -10.81
N GLN A 104 -4.97 9.95 -9.98
CA GLN A 104 -5.86 11.06 -10.35
C GLN A 104 -5.16 12.43 -10.30
N ASN A 105 -3.84 12.48 -10.07
CA ASN A 105 -3.05 13.69 -9.90
C ASN A 105 -3.51 14.57 -8.71
N ASN A 106 -4.21 13.98 -7.73
CA ASN A 106 -4.60 14.65 -6.49
C ASN A 106 -3.57 14.37 -5.40
N LEU A 107 -2.38 14.98 -5.55
CA LEU A 107 -1.23 14.71 -4.68
C LEU A 107 -1.48 15.13 -3.22
N SER A 108 -2.30 16.16 -2.98
CA SER A 108 -2.66 16.59 -1.62
C SER A 108 -3.44 15.50 -0.89
N LEU A 109 -4.45 14.90 -1.55
CA LEU A 109 -5.21 13.80 -0.99
C LEU A 109 -4.34 12.55 -0.85
N ALA A 110 -3.48 12.27 -1.85
CA ALA A 110 -2.57 11.13 -1.78
C ALA A 110 -1.69 11.20 -0.53
N MET A 111 -1.05 12.35 -0.27
CA MET A 111 -0.21 12.55 0.91
C MET A 111 -0.99 12.39 2.22
N GLU A 112 -2.20 12.97 2.31
CA GLU A 112 -3.08 12.80 3.48
C GLU A 112 -3.39 11.32 3.76
N GLN A 113 -3.63 10.53 2.72
CA GLN A 113 -3.94 9.12 2.90
C GLN A 113 -2.69 8.28 3.23
N TYR A 114 -1.53 8.63 2.66
CA TYR A 114 -0.27 8.00 3.03
C TYR A 114 0.10 8.30 4.49
N ASP A 115 -0.09 9.53 4.98
CA ASP A 115 0.13 9.87 6.39
C ASP A 115 -0.75 9.01 7.32
N LYS A 116 -2.05 8.84 6.98
CA LYS A 116 -2.94 7.93 7.73
C LYS A 116 -2.43 6.47 7.68
N ALA A 117 -1.92 6.04 6.54
CA ALA A 117 -1.36 4.69 6.42
C ALA A 117 -0.15 4.52 7.34
N LEU A 118 0.76 5.51 7.40
CA LEU A 118 1.92 5.50 8.30
C LEU A 118 1.50 5.44 9.78
N ASP A 119 0.51 6.22 10.21
CA ASP A 119 -0.03 6.17 11.58
C ASP A 119 -0.45 4.74 11.98
N TYR A 120 -1.09 4.00 11.06
CA TYR A 120 -1.51 2.62 11.30
C TYR A 120 -0.33 1.64 11.26
N THR A 121 0.66 1.85 10.41
CA THR A 121 1.86 1.00 10.39
C THR A 121 2.67 1.14 11.68
N GLU A 122 2.79 2.36 12.21
CA GLU A 122 3.43 2.63 13.50
C GLU A 122 2.63 2.01 14.66
N LYS A 123 1.29 2.16 14.67
CA LYS A 123 0.40 1.59 15.69
C LYS A 123 0.55 0.08 15.81
N TYR A 124 0.78 -0.62 14.70
CA TYR A 124 0.84 -2.08 14.64
C TYR A 124 2.24 -2.66 14.39
N ASP A 125 3.27 -1.81 14.35
CA ASP A 125 4.68 -2.17 14.06
C ASP A 125 4.83 -2.96 12.73
N ASP A 126 4.03 -2.58 11.69
CA ASP A 126 4.09 -3.20 10.36
C ASP A 126 5.13 -2.51 9.48
N LYS A 127 6.41 -2.85 9.69
CA LYS A 127 7.54 -2.26 8.95
C LYS A 127 7.50 -2.52 7.46
N MET A 128 6.93 -3.65 7.04
CA MET A 128 6.84 -3.96 5.61
C MET A 128 5.87 -3.01 4.90
N VAL A 129 4.67 -2.82 5.45
CA VAL A 129 3.70 -1.88 4.87
C VAL A 129 4.20 -0.44 5.03
N HIS A 130 4.86 -0.10 6.13
CA HIS A 130 5.48 1.21 6.34
C HIS A 130 6.44 1.57 5.18
N SER A 131 7.37 0.67 4.85
CA SER A 131 8.30 0.85 3.74
C SER A 131 7.61 1.02 2.38
N ILE A 132 6.51 0.28 2.13
CA ILE A 132 5.72 0.42 0.90
C ILE A 132 5.07 1.80 0.82
N VAL A 133 4.52 2.30 1.93
CA VAL A 133 3.91 3.64 2.00
C VAL A 133 4.95 4.73 1.76
N LEU A 134 6.11 4.65 2.40
CA LEU A 134 7.23 5.58 2.18
C LEU A 134 7.68 5.61 0.71
N SER A 135 7.74 4.45 0.04
CA SER A 135 8.05 4.39 -1.39
C SER A 135 7.02 5.14 -2.23
N ASN A 136 5.72 4.95 -1.96
CA ASN A 136 4.66 5.67 -2.69
C ASN A 136 4.65 7.17 -2.40
N MET A 137 4.96 7.58 -1.17
CA MET A 137 5.14 9.01 -0.81
C MET A 137 6.32 9.62 -1.54
N SER A 138 7.41 8.88 -1.67
CA SER A 138 8.59 9.32 -2.41
C SER A 138 8.27 9.61 -3.87
N ASP A 139 7.48 8.75 -4.53
CA ASP A 139 7.01 8.98 -5.90
C ASP A 139 6.19 10.30 -5.99
N ALA A 140 5.34 10.57 -5.01
CA ALA A 140 4.58 11.81 -4.96
C ALA A 140 5.49 13.04 -4.74
N TYR A 141 6.49 12.96 -3.86
CA TYR A 141 7.48 14.02 -3.67
C TYR A 141 8.32 14.28 -4.92
N TYR A 142 8.72 13.20 -5.62
CA TYR A 142 9.45 13.31 -6.88
C TYR A 142 8.66 14.11 -7.94
N LEU A 143 7.36 13.81 -8.09
CA LEU A 143 6.51 14.48 -9.06
C LEU A 143 6.34 15.99 -8.82
N ILE A 144 6.39 16.43 -7.56
CA ILE A 144 6.33 17.87 -7.22
C ILE A 144 7.70 18.54 -7.17
N GLY A 145 8.78 17.80 -7.50
CA GLY A 145 10.15 18.33 -7.48
C GLY A 145 10.77 18.45 -6.08
N ALA A 146 10.14 17.84 -5.04
CA ALA A 146 10.67 17.83 -3.67
C ALA A 146 11.68 16.68 -3.49
N TYR A 147 12.75 16.69 -4.29
CA TYR A 147 13.69 15.58 -4.41
C TYR A 147 14.40 15.23 -3.11
N GLU A 148 14.72 16.21 -2.23
CA GLU A 148 15.33 15.94 -0.93
C GLU A 148 14.42 15.09 -0.04
N ARG A 149 13.09 15.37 -0.06
CA ARG A 149 12.10 14.57 0.69
C ARG A 149 11.96 13.18 0.09
N ALA A 150 11.94 13.08 -1.23
CA ALA A 150 11.91 11.78 -1.92
C ALA A 150 13.12 10.92 -1.53
N VAL A 151 14.32 11.49 -1.52
CA VAL A 151 15.56 10.82 -1.08
C VAL A 151 15.48 10.36 0.38
N GLN A 152 14.93 11.19 1.28
CA GLN A 152 14.76 10.82 2.69
C GLN A 152 13.82 9.61 2.86
N CYS A 153 12.66 9.63 2.19
CA CYS A 153 11.71 8.51 2.21
C CYS A 153 12.34 7.23 1.65
N HIS A 154 13.04 7.31 0.52
CA HIS A 154 13.70 6.14 -0.05
C HIS A 154 14.82 5.60 0.85
N ALA A 155 15.64 6.46 1.46
CA ALA A 155 16.70 6.04 2.35
C ALA A 155 16.16 5.32 3.60
N GLU A 156 15.02 5.75 4.12
CA GLU A 156 14.35 5.10 5.24
C GLU A 156 13.77 3.74 4.82
N CYS A 157 13.06 3.71 3.72
CA CYS A 157 12.49 2.52 3.11
C CYS A 157 13.57 1.44 2.85
N ILE A 158 14.73 1.83 2.26
CA ILE A 158 15.86 0.92 2.03
C ILE A 158 16.36 0.30 3.33
N ARG A 159 16.52 1.12 4.38
CA ARG A 159 16.97 0.63 5.69
C ARG A 159 16.01 -0.39 6.31
N GLU A 160 14.71 -0.16 6.18
CA GLU A 160 13.69 -1.09 6.69
C GLU A 160 13.68 -2.40 5.91
N PHE A 161 13.75 -2.34 4.57
CA PHE A 161 13.85 -3.52 3.73
C PHE A 161 15.09 -4.37 4.02
N GLU A 162 16.25 -3.73 4.26
CA GLU A 162 17.49 -4.43 4.61
C GLU A 162 17.40 -5.11 5.99
N GLN A 163 16.57 -4.60 6.89
CA GLN A 163 16.34 -5.17 8.22
C GLN A 163 15.24 -6.23 8.23
N ALA A 164 14.30 -6.16 7.31
CA ALA A 164 13.25 -7.14 7.14
C ALA A 164 13.84 -8.37 6.41
N ASP A 165 13.98 -9.51 7.06
CA ASP A 165 14.45 -10.75 6.44
C ASP A 165 13.37 -11.38 5.51
N ASP A 166 12.72 -10.51 4.69
CA ASP A 166 11.67 -10.90 3.74
C ASP A 166 12.24 -11.04 2.32
N ASN A 167 12.43 -12.28 1.91
CA ASN A 167 12.91 -12.66 0.58
C ASN A 167 11.77 -12.99 -0.41
N SER A 168 10.52 -12.58 -0.14
CA SER A 168 9.39 -12.80 -1.04
C SER A 168 9.62 -12.16 -2.43
N THR A 169 9.00 -12.72 -3.45
CA THR A 169 9.08 -12.17 -4.82
C THR A 169 8.54 -10.75 -4.87
N TYR A 170 7.48 -10.45 -4.13
CA TYR A 170 6.88 -9.12 -4.02
C TYR A 170 7.86 -8.12 -3.41
N SER A 171 8.49 -8.44 -2.29
CA SER A 171 9.49 -7.59 -1.64
C SER A 171 10.70 -7.33 -2.52
N ARG A 172 11.21 -8.34 -3.23
CA ARG A 172 12.36 -8.17 -4.15
C ARG A 172 12.06 -7.28 -5.33
N ILE A 173 10.84 -7.35 -5.90
CA ILE A 173 10.42 -6.48 -7.03
C ILE A 173 10.32 -5.04 -6.54
N ASN A 174 9.65 -4.80 -5.42
CA ASN A 174 9.49 -3.47 -4.85
C ASN A 174 10.83 -2.85 -4.46
N PHE A 175 11.73 -3.61 -3.84
CA PHE A 175 13.05 -3.15 -3.48
C PHE A 175 13.87 -2.67 -4.69
N ARG A 176 13.82 -3.42 -5.81
CA ARG A 176 14.52 -3.03 -7.05
C ARG A 176 13.94 -1.76 -7.67
N LYS A 177 12.60 -1.64 -7.70
CA LYS A 177 11.92 -0.43 -8.17
C LYS A 177 12.38 0.77 -7.35
N MET A 178 12.31 0.67 -6.04
CA MET A 178 12.69 1.71 -5.10
C MET A 178 14.17 2.15 -5.25
N LEU A 179 15.11 1.21 -5.41
CA LEU A 179 16.52 1.56 -5.65
C LEU A 179 16.71 2.34 -6.94
N ALA A 180 15.97 2.01 -8.00
CA ALA A 180 16.02 2.75 -9.27
C ALA A 180 15.47 4.16 -9.10
N GLU A 181 14.35 4.34 -8.42
CA GLU A 181 13.72 5.64 -8.14
C GLU A 181 14.59 6.51 -7.23
N TYR A 182 15.19 5.93 -6.20
CA TYR A 182 16.19 6.60 -5.36
C TYR A 182 17.35 7.14 -6.17
N GLY A 183 17.90 6.32 -7.09
CA GLY A 183 18.96 6.75 -7.99
C GLY A 183 18.54 7.92 -8.89
N CYS A 184 17.30 7.91 -9.39
CA CYS A 184 16.76 9.05 -10.16
C CYS A 184 16.66 10.33 -9.32
N CYS A 185 16.20 10.25 -8.07
CA CYS A 185 16.13 11.40 -7.18
C CYS A 185 17.51 12.00 -6.91
N LEU A 186 18.51 11.16 -6.64
CA LEU A 186 19.90 11.60 -6.42
C LEU A 186 20.50 12.28 -7.67
N LEU A 187 20.19 11.77 -8.86
CA LEU A 187 20.65 12.40 -10.10
C LEU A 187 20.04 13.80 -10.28
N HIS A 188 18.77 13.99 -9.95
CA HIS A 188 18.13 15.31 -10.01
C HIS A 188 18.75 16.29 -9.03
N LEU A 189 18.99 15.88 -7.78
CA LEU A 189 19.64 16.73 -6.78
C LEU A 189 21.07 17.13 -7.20
N HIS A 190 21.81 16.22 -7.80
CA HIS A 190 23.17 16.53 -8.25
C HIS A 190 23.19 17.49 -9.46
N MET A 191 22.23 17.36 -10.36
CA MET A 191 22.06 18.27 -11.49
C MET A 191 21.61 19.66 -11.03
N ASP A 192 20.74 19.76 -10.03
CA ASP A 192 20.33 21.04 -9.45
C ASP A 192 21.49 21.75 -8.77
N ASP A 193 22.31 21.05 -7.99
CA ASP A 193 23.53 21.59 -7.37
C ASP A 193 24.56 22.12 -8.41
N GLU A 194 24.69 21.47 -9.55
CA GLU A 194 25.56 21.92 -10.65
C GLU A 194 24.99 23.16 -11.34
N ALA A 195 23.66 23.18 -11.59
CA ALA A 195 22.99 24.33 -12.20
C ALA A 195 23.07 25.58 -11.30
N GLU A 196 22.90 25.44 -9.98
CA GLU A 196 23.08 26.57 -9.05
C GLU A 196 24.49 27.11 -9.03
N LYS A 197 25.52 26.24 -9.13
CA LYS A 197 26.93 26.66 -9.22
C LYS A 197 27.24 27.46 -10.50
N GLU A 198 26.69 27.05 -11.64
CA GLU A 198 26.87 27.77 -12.90
C GLU A 198 26.17 29.14 -12.88
N VAL A 199 24.96 29.25 -12.35
CA VAL A 199 24.21 30.51 -12.23
C VAL A 199 24.85 31.43 -11.19
N GLY A 200 25.36 30.89 -10.08
CA GLY A 200 26.06 31.62 -9.02
C GLY A 200 27.44 32.16 -9.50
N GLY A 201 28.15 31.40 -10.36
CA GLY A 201 29.43 31.80 -10.94
C GLY A 201 29.37 32.94 -11.98
N GLN A 202 28.18 33.21 -12.53
CA GLN A 202 27.96 34.32 -13.47
C GLN A 202 27.63 35.67 -12.81
N ARG A 203 27.49 35.71 -11.49
CA ARG A 203 27.16 36.91 -10.68
C ARG A 203 28.36 37.53 -9.96
N SER A 204 29.57 37.02 -10.19
CA SER A 204 30.85 37.57 -9.65
C SER A 204 31.69 38.15 -10.84
#